data_4dbb5af61ddf556f5ff2d32e346ab469
#
_entry.id   4dbb5af61ddf556f5ff2d32e346ab469
#
_cell.length_a   1.000
_cell.length_b   1.000
_cell.length_c   1.000
_cell.angle_alpha   90.00
_cell.angle_beta   90.00
_cell.angle_gamma   90.00
#
_symmetry.space_group_name_H-M   'P 1'
#
loop_
_entity.id
_entity.type
_entity.pdbx_description
1 polymer ?
#
loop_
_entity_poly.entity_id
_entity_poly.type
_entity_poly.pdbx_seq_one_letter_code
_entity_poly.pdbx_strand_id
1 'polypeptide(L)'
;MYGVFTVYQEVLRAARLTQDAALFARGKQIHDRLSSYVTGYGATPCTEPACSNMELIYSAIHLAETVDPSYYEQIDRYVRNQTTEAQFRTKNEWKRELAHEGRMTGGEFRWVFGEYPDTLDILPYDYYGEDADDVLDKSEGGFLWTDFSEHRFVPASLMLCCSGHAMRSFHLVAEKMIRPTIRGFDVNFHYSFENEYAELISYEPFEGKFMMIPKKDTQEIRVRIPAYWDKEQLRVCAEPGEVQAKTEGNYVVIRNAEKGQEIQLLYPLESHITEENVFRLVDQVPCLQFKVRVEWRGNTVMRLLDHCSDNPKMIYKHRSKDAIYGGKPMKISGRIHW
;
A
#
# COMPACT_ATOMS: atom_id res chain seq x y z
N MET A 1 -14.08 -2.12 -15.42
CA MET A 1 -12.67 -2.51 -15.19
C MET A 1 -12.47 -3.28 -13.89
N TYR A 2 -13.11 -2.91 -12.79
CA TYR A 2 -13.03 -3.67 -11.53
C TYR A 2 -13.32 -5.17 -11.72
N GLY A 3 -14.41 -5.55 -12.39
CA GLY A 3 -14.71 -6.94 -12.67
C GLY A 3 -13.63 -7.69 -13.47
N VAL A 4 -12.84 -6.99 -14.28
CA VAL A 4 -11.70 -7.58 -14.98
C VAL A 4 -10.58 -7.91 -14.00
N PHE A 5 -10.31 -7.04 -13.03
CA PHE A 5 -9.32 -7.30 -11.99
C PHE A 5 -9.68 -8.53 -11.16
N THR A 6 -10.94 -8.64 -10.75
CA THR A 6 -11.43 -9.78 -9.98
C THR A 6 -11.33 -11.10 -10.75
N VAL A 7 -11.72 -11.11 -12.03
CA VAL A 7 -11.70 -12.33 -12.84
C VAL A 7 -10.27 -12.82 -13.09
N TYR A 8 -9.34 -11.95 -13.47
CA TYR A 8 -8.01 -12.44 -13.83
C TYR A 8 -7.19 -12.92 -12.63
N GLN A 9 -7.42 -12.39 -11.43
CA GLN A 9 -6.78 -12.90 -10.23
C GLN A 9 -7.20 -14.35 -9.94
N GLU A 10 -8.47 -14.69 -10.18
CA GLU A 10 -8.93 -16.06 -10.04
C GLU A 10 -8.35 -16.97 -11.16
N VAL A 11 -8.08 -16.43 -12.33
CA VAL A 11 -7.33 -17.13 -13.39
C VAL A 11 -5.93 -17.51 -12.92
N LEU A 12 -5.19 -16.59 -12.30
CA LEU A 12 -3.86 -16.87 -11.73
C LEU A 12 -3.94 -17.91 -10.60
N ARG A 13 -4.94 -17.78 -9.74
CA ARG A 13 -5.17 -18.74 -8.65
C ARG A 13 -5.47 -20.14 -9.20
N ALA A 14 -6.37 -20.24 -10.18
CA ALA A 14 -6.72 -21.51 -10.83
C ALA A 14 -5.49 -22.13 -11.51
N ALA A 15 -4.73 -21.34 -12.27
CA ALA A 15 -3.51 -21.78 -12.94
C ALA A 15 -2.47 -22.34 -11.95
N ARG A 16 -2.32 -21.69 -10.79
CA ARG A 16 -1.43 -22.19 -9.74
C ARG A 16 -1.90 -23.50 -9.13
N LEU A 17 -3.19 -23.63 -8.85
CA LEU A 17 -3.77 -24.85 -8.27
C LEU A 17 -3.73 -26.03 -9.23
N THR A 18 -3.93 -25.78 -10.51
CA THR A 18 -3.91 -26.82 -11.57
C THR A 18 -2.53 -27.04 -12.17
N GLN A 19 -1.53 -26.24 -11.78
CA GLN A 19 -0.17 -26.24 -12.36
C GLN A 19 -0.16 -26.00 -13.88
N ASP A 20 -1.15 -25.27 -14.40
CA ASP A 20 -1.26 -24.92 -15.81
C ASP A 20 -0.37 -23.74 -16.16
N ALA A 21 0.80 -24.02 -16.72
CA ALA A 21 1.79 -23.01 -17.08
C ALA A 21 1.30 -22.05 -18.19
N ALA A 22 0.47 -22.53 -19.13
CA ALA A 22 -0.04 -21.69 -20.22
C ALA A 22 -1.08 -20.70 -19.69
N LEU A 23 -1.99 -21.17 -18.85
CA LEU A 23 -2.97 -20.33 -18.17
C LEU A 23 -2.30 -19.32 -17.26
N PHE A 24 -1.23 -19.73 -16.55
CA PHE A 24 -0.45 -18.85 -15.70
C PHE A 24 0.25 -17.73 -16.50
N ALA A 25 0.89 -18.09 -17.61
CA ALA A 25 1.52 -17.13 -18.51
C ALA A 25 0.50 -16.11 -19.06
N ARG A 26 -0.70 -16.56 -19.38
CA ARG A 26 -1.80 -15.70 -19.80
C ARG A 26 -2.24 -14.75 -18.70
N GLY A 27 -2.41 -15.25 -17.49
CA GLY A 27 -2.73 -14.44 -16.31
C GLY A 27 -1.68 -13.35 -16.03
N LYS A 28 -0.39 -13.70 -16.16
CA LYS A 28 0.71 -12.74 -16.07
C LYS A 28 0.62 -11.64 -17.13
N GLN A 29 0.38 -12.00 -18.39
CA GLN A 29 0.22 -11.01 -19.47
C GLN A 29 -0.92 -10.03 -19.18
N ILE A 30 -2.03 -10.52 -18.63
CA ILE A 30 -3.17 -9.68 -18.24
C ILE A 30 -2.77 -8.76 -17.09
N HIS A 31 -2.10 -9.28 -16.08
CA HIS A 31 -1.60 -8.49 -14.95
C HIS A 31 -0.70 -7.34 -15.43
N ASP A 32 0.32 -7.65 -16.21
CA ASP A 32 1.28 -6.68 -16.72
C ASP A 32 0.56 -5.60 -17.56
N ARG A 33 -0.41 -6.00 -18.38
CA ARG A 33 -1.21 -5.07 -19.17
C ARG A 33 -2.08 -4.16 -18.30
N LEU A 34 -2.74 -4.68 -17.29
CA LEU A 34 -3.57 -3.89 -16.39
C LEU A 34 -2.71 -2.94 -15.53
N SER A 35 -1.58 -3.43 -15.04
CA SER A 35 -0.63 -2.64 -14.26
C SER A 35 -0.04 -1.46 -15.07
N SER A 36 0.04 -1.56 -16.40
CA SER A 36 0.52 -0.46 -17.24
C SER A 36 -0.41 0.77 -17.27
N TYR A 37 -1.62 0.64 -16.75
CA TYR A 37 -2.56 1.75 -16.58
C TYR A 37 -2.63 2.27 -15.14
N VAL A 38 -1.86 1.70 -14.25
CA VAL A 38 -1.81 2.06 -12.83
C VAL A 38 -0.54 2.86 -12.57
N THR A 39 -0.64 3.91 -11.79
CA THR A 39 0.54 4.69 -11.39
C THR A 39 1.50 3.87 -10.54
N GLY A 40 2.75 4.24 -10.47
CA GLY A 40 3.75 3.60 -9.63
C GLY A 40 3.39 3.55 -8.15
N TYR A 41 2.53 4.46 -7.68
CA TYR A 41 2.03 4.50 -6.30
C TYR A 41 0.68 3.78 -6.10
N GLY A 42 0.12 3.18 -7.15
CA GLY A 42 -1.06 2.32 -7.05
C GLY A 42 -2.40 2.97 -7.38
N ALA A 43 -2.44 4.21 -7.87
CA ALA A 43 -3.68 4.81 -8.34
C ALA A 43 -4.14 4.12 -9.63
N THR A 44 -5.35 3.56 -9.60
CA THR A 44 -5.97 2.82 -10.70
C THR A 44 -6.89 3.73 -11.52
N PRO A 45 -7.14 3.43 -12.80
CA PRO A 45 -8.08 4.21 -13.61
C PRO A 45 -9.55 3.99 -13.25
N CYS A 46 -9.82 3.17 -12.25
CA CYS A 46 -11.17 2.82 -11.82
C CYS A 46 -11.68 3.80 -10.77
N THR A 47 -13.00 3.92 -10.72
CA THR A 47 -13.69 4.68 -9.66
C THR A 47 -13.67 4.00 -8.30
N GLU A 48 -13.21 2.75 -8.22
CA GLU A 48 -13.07 1.96 -6.98
C GLU A 48 -11.61 1.60 -6.73
N PRO A 49 -10.74 2.58 -6.43
CA PRO A 49 -9.30 2.37 -6.37
C PRO A 49 -8.88 1.38 -5.27
N ALA A 50 -9.52 1.39 -4.11
CA ALA A 50 -9.17 0.46 -3.03
C ALA A 50 -9.47 -1.00 -3.41
N CYS A 51 -10.63 -1.26 -4.02
CA CYS A 51 -11.00 -2.58 -4.48
C CYS A 51 -10.09 -3.05 -5.62
N SER A 52 -9.89 -2.21 -6.62
CA SER A 52 -9.05 -2.54 -7.79
C SER A 52 -7.58 -2.75 -7.42
N ASN A 53 -7.08 -1.94 -6.49
CA ASN A 53 -5.71 -2.04 -5.99
C ASN A 53 -5.49 -3.37 -5.24
N MET A 54 -6.45 -3.79 -4.41
CA MET A 54 -6.39 -5.06 -3.72
C MET A 54 -6.31 -6.26 -4.67
N GLU A 55 -7.11 -6.25 -5.75
CA GLU A 55 -7.07 -7.33 -6.74
C GLU A 55 -5.72 -7.41 -7.46
N LEU A 56 -5.09 -6.26 -7.73
CA LEU A 56 -3.74 -6.20 -8.26
C LEU A 56 -2.70 -6.73 -7.26
N ILE A 57 -2.81 -6.34 -5.99
CA ILE A 57 -1.94 -6.83 -4.92
C ILE A 57 -2.03 -8.35 -4.80
N TYR A 58 -3.23 -8.90 -4.78
CA TYR A 58 -3.44 -10.33 -4.69
C TYR A 58 -2.83 -11.09 -5.86
N SER A 59 -3.01 -10.58 -7.07
CA SER A 59 -2.43 -11.15 -8.27
C SER A 59 -0.91 -11.06 -8.28
N ALA A 60 -0.35 -9.93 -7.84
CA ALA A 60 1.09 -9.74 -7.72
C ALA A 60 1.72 -10.70 -6.70
N ILE A 61 1.00 -11.07 -5.63
CA ILE A 61 1.46 -12.10 -4.68
C ILE A 61 1.63 -13.45 -5.39
N HIS A 62 0.66 -13.87 -6.19
CA HIS A 62 0.78 -15.10 -6.96
C HIS A 62 1.99 -15.07 -7.90
N LEU A 63 2.23 -13.94 -8.56
CA LEU A 63 3.37 -13.75 -9.45
C LEU A 63 4.70 -13.71 -8.68
N ALA A 64 4.74 -13.04 -7.54
CA ALA A 64 5.92 -12.96 -6.68
C ALA A 64 6.36 -14.35 -6.16
N GLU A 65 5.40 -15.19 -5.80
CA GLU A 65 5.67 -16.53 -5.26
C GLU A 65 6.01 -17.57 -6.35
N THR A 66 5.64 -17.32 -7.61
CA THR A 66 5.73 -18.33 -8.66
C THR A 66 6.69 -17.97 -9.78
N VAL A 67 6.82 -16.68 -10.10
CA VAL A 67 7.62 -16.22 -11.25
C VAL A 67 8.84 -15.45 -10.81
N ASP A 68 8.64 -14.32 -10.11
CA ASP A 68 9.72 -13.40 -9.78
C ASP A 68 9.39 -12.59 -8.52
N PRO A 69 10.21 -12.69 -7.47
CA PRO A 69 10.06 -11.90 -6.25
C PRO A 69 10.04 -10.38 -6.46
N SER A 70 10.42 -9.88 -7.64
CA SER A 70 10.32 -8.45 -7.96
C SER A 70 8.89 -7.90 -7.91
N TYR A 71 7.87 -8.75 -8.08
CA TYR A 71 6.47 -8.34 -7.89
C TYR A 71 6.14 -7.91 -6.46
N TYR A 72 6.93 -8.30 -5.45
CA TYR A 72 6.78 -7.74 -4.10
C TYR A 72 7.07 -6.23 -4.05
N GLU A 73 7.86 -5.70 -4.99
CA GLU A 73 8.09 -4.26 -5.12
C GLU A 73 6.81 -3.50 -5.47
N GLN A 74 6.05 -4.02 -6.42
CA GLN A 74 4.76 -3.45 -6.81
C GLN A 74 3.78 -3.46 -5.63
N ILE A 75 3.71 -4.57 -4.91
CA ILE A 75 2.85 -4.71 -3.73
C ILE A 75 3.23 -3.68 -2.67
N ASP A 76 4.53 -3.56 -2.37
CA ASP A 76 5.04 -2.61 -1.38
C ASP A 76 4.64 -1.18 -1.74
N ARG A 77 4.87 -0.75 -2.99
CA ARG A 77 4.49 0.58 -3.47
C ARG A 77 2.99 0.85 -3.35
N TYR A 78 2.17 -0.11 -3.72
CA TYR A 78 0.72 0.06 -3.72
C TYR A 78 0.14 0.12 -2.30
N VAL A 79 0.59 -0.78 -1.42
CA VAL A 79 0.12 -0.77 -0.03
C VAL A 79 0.64 0.44 0.72
N ARG A 80 1.93 0.74 0.61
CA ARG A 80 2.59 1.85 1.27
C ARG A 80 2.00 3.22 0.91
N ASN A 81 1.54 3.37 -0.31
CA ASN A 81 1.05 4.64 -0.81
C ASN A 81 -0.48 4.66 -0.96
N GLN A 82 -1.02 3.94 -1.91
CA GLN A 82 -2.45 4.02 -2.21
C GLN A 82 -3.33 3.50 -1.07
N THR A 83 -3.03 2.29 -0.56
CA THR A 83 -3.89 1.66 0.44
C THR A 83 -3.81 2.40 1.78
N THR A 84 -2.62 2.74 2.25
CA THR A 84 -2.47 3.44 3.54
C THR A 84 -3.04 4.85 3.52
N GLU A 85 -2.90 5.57 2.42
CA GLU A 85 -3.41 6.92 2.29
C GLU A 85 -4.94 6.97 2.20
N ALA A 86 -5.56 5.88 1.71
CA ALA A 86 -7.01 5.76 1.64
C ALA A 86 -7.68 5.62 3.02
N GLN A 87 -6.93 5.42 4.09
CA GLN A 87 -7.51 5.27 5.42
C GLN A 87 -8.04 6.59 5.96
N PHE A 88 -9.29 6.58 6.40
CA PHE A 88 -9.91 7.67 7.14
C PHE A 88 -9.35 7.72 8.57
N ARG A 89 -8.53 8.74 8.87
CA ARG A 89 -7.74 8.77 10.11
C ARG A 89 -8.40 9.52 11.25
N THR A 90 -8.95 10.70 10.97
CA THR A 90 -9.59 11.51 12.01
C THR A 90 -10.75 12.35 11.48
N LYS A 91 -11.82 12.41 12.26
CA LYS A 91 -12.96 13.28 11.95
C LYS A 91 -12.61 14.77 11.90
N ASN A 92 -11.60 15.19 12.66
CA ASN A 92 -11.21 16.59 12.70
C ASN A 92 -10.52 17.05 11.40
N GLU A 93 -9.82 16.15 10.73
CA GLU A 93 -9.28 16.42 9.41
C GLU A 93 -10.43 16.61 8.41
N TRP A 94 -11.41 15.69 8.42
CA TRP A 94 -12.58 15.77 7.59
C TRP A 94 -13.39 17.03 7.79
N LYS A 95 -13.69 17.38 9.05
CA LYS A 95 -14.42 18.61 9.36
C LYS A 95 -13.71 19.85 8.83
N ARG A 96 -12.38 19.90 8.93
CA ARG A 96 -11.60 21.02 8.40
C ARG A 96 -11.64 21.07 6.87
N GLU A 97 -11.54 19.95 6.23
CA GLU A 97 -11.55 19.88 4.78
C GLU A 97 -12.92 20.20 4.20
N LEU A 98 -13.97 19.65 4.77
CA LEU A 98 -15.35 19.96 4.38
C LEU A 98 -15.68 21.44 4.61
N ALA A 99 -15.29 22.00 5.74
CA ALA A 99 -15.49 23.42 6.04
C ALA A 99 -14.73 24.33 5.06
N HIS A 100 -13.50 23.94 4.67
CA HIS A 100 -12.70 24.71 3.73
C HIS A 100 -13.30 24.71 2.32
N GLU A 101 -13.87 23.62 1.90
CA GLU A 101 -14.50 23.50 0.58
C GLU A 101 -15.91 24.11 0.53
N GLY A 102 -16.41 24.66 1.63
CA GLY A 102 -17.77 25.22 1.72
C GLY A 102 -18.89 24.18 1.59
N ARG A 103 -18.59 22.91 1.85
CA ARG A 103 -19.45 21.77 1.55
C ARG A 103 -20.18 21.18 2.76
N MET A 104 -20.31 21.89 3.85
CA MET A 104 -21.00 21.41 5.06
C MET A 104 -22.47 21.84 5.12
N THR A 105 -23.26 21.54 4.11
CA THR A 105 -24.70 21.80 4.14
C THR A 105 -25.48 20.53 3.80
N GLY A 106 -26.74 20.42 4.22
CA GLY A 106 -27.58 19.22 4.05
C GLY A 106 -27.80 18.71 2.61
N GLY A 107 -27.21 19.38 1.61
CA GLY A 107 -27.15 18.88 0.24
C GLY A 107 -25.94 17.97 -0.05
N GLU A 108 -25.09 17.72 0.93
CA GLU A 108 -23.80 17.02 0.76
C GLU A 108 -23.96 15.55 0.42
N PHE A 109 -25.03 14.92 0.84
CA PHE A 109 -25.34 13.56 0.47
C PHE A 109 -25.50 13.38 -1.05
N ARG A 110 -26.02 14.37 -1.75
CA ARG A 110 -26.16 14.37 -3.21
C ARG A 110 -24.82 14.30 -3.92
N TRP A 111 -23.83 14.90 -3.34
CA TRP A 111 -22.50 14.99 -3.94
C TRP A 111 -21.73 13.65 -3.87
N VAL A 112 -22.03 12.84 -2.88
CA VAL A 112 -21.40 11.54 -2.62
C VAL A 112 -21.71 10.53 -3.69
N PHE A 113 -22.94 10.53 -4.16
CA PHE A 113 -23.44 9.50 -5.05
C PHE A 113 -23.61 9.96 -6.51
N GLY A 114 -23.10 11.16 -6.85
CA GLY A 114 -23.32 11.76 -8.15
C GLY A 114 -24.71 12.39 -8.29
N GLU A 115 -25.07 12.77 -9.49
CA GLU A 115 -26.42 13.25 -9.79
C GLU A 115 -27.43 12.11 -9.61
N TYR A 116 -27.84 11.87 -8.38
CA TYR A 116 -29.01 11.06 -8.15
C TYR A 116 -30.25 11.86 -8.52
N PRO A 117 -31.23 11.22 -9.15
CA PRO A 117 -32.49 11.89 -9.47
C PRO A 117 -33.13 12.45 -8.20
N ASP A 118 -33.82 13.56 -8.36
CA ASP A 118 -34.51 14.30 -7.28
C ASP A 118 -35.41 13.45 -6.37
N THR A 119 -35.69 12.23 -6.76
CA THR A 119 -36.45 11.23 -6.00
C THR A 119 -35.76 10.74 -4.71
N LEU A 120 -34.48 10.97 -4.53
CA LEU A 120 -33.82 10.65 -3.25
C LEU A 120 -34.05 11.69 -2.16
N ASP A 121 -34.52 12.89 -2.51
CA ASP A 121 -35.00 13.87 -1.53
C ASP A 121 -36.28 13.40 -0.79
N ILE A 122 -36.86 12.31 -1.25
CA ILE A 122 -38.13 11.77 -0.73
C ILE A 122 -37.88 10.64 0.28
N LEU A 123 -36.64 10.11 0.36
CA LEU A 123 -36.32 9.13 1.41
C LEU A 123 -36.26 9.90 2.74
N PRO A 124 -37.19 9.60 3.68
CA PRO A 124 -37.16 10.24 4.99
C PRO A 124 -35.78 10.00 5.61
N TYR A 125 -35.29 11.00 6.31
CA TYR A 125 -34.02 10.90 7.08
C TYR A 125 -34.02 9.64 7.96
N ASP A 126 -35.17 9.21 8.39
CA ASP A 126 -35.43 8.01 9.19
C ASP A 126 -35.19 6.68 8.45
N TYR A 127 -35.06 6.69 7.12
CA TYR A 127 -34.80 5.45 6.36
C TYR A 127 -33.43 4.85 6.64
N TYR A 128 -32.47 5.69 7.02
CA TYR A 128 -31.14 5.24 7.40
C TYR A 128 -30.97 4.98 8.90
N GLY A 129 -32.08 5.10 9.64
CA GLY A 129 -32.13 4.85 11.07
C GLY A 129 -31.47 5.93 11.93
N GLU A 130 -31.56 5.79 13.21
CA GLU A 130 -30.94 6.65 14.23
C GLU A 130 -29.42 6.63 14.16
N ASP A 131 -28.84 5.78 13.33
CA ASP A 131 -27.40 5.60 13.14
C ASP A 131 -26.74 6.58 12.18
N ALA A 132 -27.47 7.53 11.59
CA ALA A 132 -26.90 8.60 10.79
C ALA A 132 -26.13 9.63 11.65
N ASP A 133 -26.45 9.69 12.94
CA ASP A 133 -25.71 10.49 13.90
C ASP A 133 -24.33 9.85 14.13
N ASP A 134 -23.31 10.72 14.19
CA ASP A 134 -21.91 10.32 14.44
C ASP A 134 -21.28 9.40 13.38
N VAL A 135 -21.75 9.41 12.13
CA VAL A 135 -21.21 8.61 11.03
C VAL A 135 -19.70 8.79 10.89
N LEU A 136 -19.17 10.00 11.08
CA LEU A 136 -17.72 10.25 11.02
C LEU A 136 -16.98 9.53 12.16
N ASP A 137 -17.53 9.50 13.35
CA ASP A 137 -16.92 8.83 14.49
C ASP A 137 -16.92 7.30 14.31
N LYS A 138 -18.05 6.78 13.84
CA LYS A 138 -18.20 5.35 13.54
C LYS A 138 -17.36 4.88 12.35
N SER A 139 -16.92 5.81 11.50
CA SER A 139 -16.18 5.53 10.28
C SER A 139 -14.67 5.70 10.41
N GLU A 140 -14.19 6.19 11.55
CA GLU A 140 -12.76 6.36 11.79
C GLU A 140 -12.03 5.02 11.69
N GLY A 141 -10.93 5.00 10.91
CA GLY A 141 -10.21 3.78 10.58
C GLY A 141 -10.73 3.03 9.34
N GLY A 142 -11.91 3.37 8.84
CA GLY A 142 -12.43 2.87 7.57
C GLY A 142 -11.59 3.35 6.37
N PHE A 143 -11.87 2.80 5.20
CA PHE A 143 -11.14 3.14 3.98
C PHE A 143 -12.04 3.80 2.96
N LEU A 144 -11.51 4.83 2.35
CA LEU A 144 -12.22 5.67 1.41
C LEU A 144 -12.19 5.08 0.01
N TRP A 145 -13.29 5.27 -0.67
CA TRP A 145 -13.39 5.12 -2.10
C TRP A 145 -12.95 6.44 -2.76
N THR A 146 -11.65 6.66 -2.85
CA THR A 146 -11.13 7.89 -3.43
C THR A 146 -10.19 7.61 -4.57
N ASP A 147 -10.32 8.41 -5.58
CA ASP A 147 -9.35 8.51 -6.64
C ASP A 147 -8.28 9.54 -6.26
N PHE A 148 -7.18 9.07 -5.71
CA PHE A 148 -6.04 9.94 -5.41
C PHE A 148 -5.30 10.44 -6.66
N SER A 149 -5.74 10.06 -7.85
CA SER A 149 -5.15 10.54 -9.06
C SER A 149 -5.29 12.05 -9.25
N GLU A 150 -6.32 12.66 -8.63
CA GLU A 150 -6.60 14.10 -8.74
C GLU A 150 -6.20 14.93 -7.53
N HIS A 151 -5.48 14.40 -6.57
CA HIS A 151 -5.21 15.08 -5.30
C HIS A 151 -6.45 15.50 -4.51
N ARG A 152 -7.59 14.99 -4.88
CA ARG A 152 -8.83 15.29 -4.20
C ARG A 152 -9.16 14.18 -3.24
N PHE A 153 -9.20 14.54 -1.99
CA PHE A 153 -9.90 13.78 -1.01
C PHE A 153 -11.40 14.00 -1.25
N VAL A 154 -12.08 13.01 -1.76
CA VAL A 154 -13.53 13.05 -1.95
C VAL A 154 -14.19 12.49 -0.69
N PRO A 155 -14.76 13.34 0.15
CA PRO A 155 -15.24 12.96 1.48
C PRO A 155 -16.30 11.88 1.51
N ALA A 156 -16.90 11.66 0.42
CA ALA A 156 -18.17 11.02 0.25
C ALA A 156 -18.16 9.51 0.18
N SER A 157 -17.04 8.88 0.37
CA SER A 157 -16.87 7.57 -0.18
C SER A 157 -16.32 6.53 0.80
N LEU A 158 -16.82 6.55 2.04
CA LEU A 158 -16.69 5.42 2.93
C LEU A 158 -17.62 4.30 2.47
N MET A 159 -17.03 3.29 1.84
CA MET A 159 -17.76 2.11 1.41
C MET A 159 -17.25 0.88 2.13
N LEU A 160 -18.17 0.04 2.58
CA LEU A 160 -17.84 -1.19 3.29
C LEU A 160 -16.95 -2.12 2.46
N CYS A 161 -17.20 -2.23 1.15
CA CYS A 161 -16.36 -3.04 0.26
C CYS A 161 -14.91 -2.52 0.19
N CYS A 162 -14.70 -1.21 0.11
CA CYS A 162 -13.37 -0.60 0.09
C CYS A 162 -12.62 -0.86 1.39
N SER A 163 -13.30 -0.74 2.53
CA SER A 163 -12.73 -1.07 3.84
C SER A 163 -12.35 -2.54 3.93
N GLY A 164 -13.21 -3.45 3.50
CA GLY A 164 -12.92 -4.88 3.49
C GLY A 164 -11.74 -5.25 2.58
N HIS A 165 -11.66 -4.67 1.40
CA HIS A 165 -10.57 -4.90 0.45
C HIS A 165 -9.23 -4.32 0.93
N ALA A 166 -9.24 -3.12 1.50
CA ALA A 166 -8.03 -2.53 2.07
C ALA A 166 -7.49 -3.36 3.25
N MET A 167 -8.37 -3.78 4.16
CA MET A 167 -8.00 -4.66 5.27
C MET A 167 -7.44 -6.00 4.78
N ARG A 168 -8.01 -6.57 3.73
CA ARG A 168 -7.48 -7.78 3.10
C ARG A 168 -6.09 -7.55 2.51
N SER A 169 -5.81 -6.40 1.93
CA SER A 169 -4.47 -6.05 1.43
C SER A 169 -3.43 -6.06 2.55
N PHE A 170 -3.74 -5.45 3.70
CA PHE A 170 -2.85 -5.48 4.86
C PHE A 170 -2.65 -6.88 5.42
N HIS A 171 -3.73 -7.67 5.50
CA HIS A 171 -3.65 -9.06 5.93
C HIS A 171 -2.71 -9.88 5.03
N LEU A 172 -2.88 -9.78 3.72
CA LEU A 172 -2.03 -10.49 2.75
C LEU A 172 -0.57 -10.08 2.84
N VAL A 173 -0.28 -8.78 3.03
CA VAL A 173 1.08 -8.30 3.23
C VAL A 173 1.66 -8.83 4.55
N ALA A 174 0.90 -8.78 5.63
CA ALA A 174 1.32 -9.32 6.92
C ALA A 174 1.64 -10.82 6.86
N GLU A 175 0.81 -11.59 6.15
CA GLU A 175 1.02 -13.03 5.89
C GLU A 175 2.32 -13.33 5.13
N LYS A 176 2.68 -12.42 4.19
CA LYS A 176 3.87 -12.58 3.34
C LYS A 176 5.08 -11.79 3.84
N MET A 177 4.95 -11.04 4.93
CA MET A 177 6.03 -10.24 5.51
C MET A 177 7.25 -11.09 5.83
N ILE A 178 7.04 -12.13 6.61
CA ILE A 178 8.03 -13.13 7.00
C ILE A 178 7.52 -14.49 6.57
N ARG A 179 8.19 -15.11 5.59
CA ARG A 179 7.85 -16.43 5.09
C ARG A 179 8.79 -17.48 5.68
N PRO A 180 8.28 -18.46 6.44
CA PRO A 180 9.12 -19.52 6.98
C PRO A 180 9.73 -20.38 5.86
N THR A 181 10.95 -20.85 6.10
CA THR A 181 11.69 -21.77 5.24
C THR A 181 12.25 -22.94 6.09
N ILE A 182 12.80 -23.95 5.44
CA ILE A 182 13.41 -25.10 6.15
C ILE A 182 14.58 -24.65 7.04
N ARG A 183 15.30 -23.59 6.65
CA ARG A 183 16.54 -23.12 7.34
C ARG A 183 16.31 -21.87 8.19
N GLY A 184 15.13 -21.25 8.11
CA GLY A 184 14.85 -20.01 8.81
C GLY A 184 13.65 -19.28 8.19
N PHE A 185 13.87 -18.10 7.59
CA PHE A 185 12.79 -17.35 6.98
C PHE A 185 13.27 -16.33 5.93
N ASP A 186 12.34 -15.99 5.01
CA ASP A 186 12.49 -14.90 4.06
C ASP A 186 11.73 -13.66 4.58
N VAL A 187 12.31 -12.47 4.44
CA VAL A 187 11.67 -11.17 4.67
C VAL A 187 11.40 -10.52 3.31
N ASN A 188 10.14 -10.35 2.96
CA ASN A 188 9.73 -9.86 1.64
C ASN A 188 9.39 -8.36 1.63
N PHE A 189 9.02 -7.77 2.78
CA PHE A 189 8.66 -6.37 2.91
C PHE A 189 9.41 -5.69 4.05
N HIS A 190 9.63 -4.38 3.93
CA HIS A 190 10.41 -3.58 4.86
C HIS A 190 9.50 -2.64 5.67
N TYR A 191 8.56 -3.23 6.40
CA TYR A 191 7.70 -2.55 7.37
C TYR A 191 8.11 -2.93 8.79
N SER A 192 7.74 -2.10 9.76
CA SER A 192 7.81 -2.51 11.16
C SER A 192 6.74 -3.55 11.44
N PHE A 193 7.16 -4.73 11.89
CA PHE A 193 6.30 -5.89 12.06
C PHE A 193 6.89 -6.86 13.10
N GLU A 194 6.05 -7.59 13.77
CA GLU A 194 6.50 -8.58 14.75
C GLU A 194 5.65 -9.84 14.67
N ASN A 195 6.31 -11.01 14.65
CA ASN A 195 5.66 -12.30 14.77
C ASN A 195 6.52 -13.30 15.59
N GLU A 196 6.25 -14.60 15.48
CA GLU A 196 6.99 -15.65 16.21
C GLU A 196 8.42 -15.89 15.69
N TYR A 197 8.80 -15.37 14.54
CA TYR A 197 10.13 -15.53 13.95
C TYR A 197 11.07 -14.37 14.27
N ALA A 198 10.58 -13.15 14.12
CA ALA A 198 11.40 -11.96 14.30
C ALA A 198 10.56 -10.72 14.63
N GLU A 199 11.26 -9.71 15.16
CA GLU A 199 10.83 -8.31 15.16
C GLU A 199 11.54 -7.58 14.04
N LEU A 200 10.80 -6.85 13.20
CA LEU A 200 11.28 -6.04 12.11
C LEU A 200 11.01 -4.56 12.44
N ILE A 201 11.98 -3.69 12.21
CA ILE A 201 11.87 -2.25 12.46
C ILE A 201 12.36 -1.50 11.23
N SER A 202 11.47 -0.79 10.57
CA SER A 202 11.76 0.06 9.42
C SER A 202 11.93 1.50 9.87
N TYR A 203 12.97 2.16 9.38
CA TYR A 203 13.21 3.58 9.59
C TYR A 203 12.85 4.43 8.36
N GLU A 204 12.36 3.77 7.30
CA GLU A 204 11.86 4.48 6.12
C GLU A 204 10.56 5.25 6.41
N PRO A 205 10.37 6.38 5.76
CA PRO A 205 11.19 7.01 4.73
C PRO A 205 12.25 7.99 5.28
N PHE A 206 12.59 7.95 6.58
CA PHE A 206 13.44 8.97 7.21
C PHE A 206 14.93 8.60 7.18
N GLU A 207 15.24 7.31 7.35
CA GLU A 207 16.59 6.78 7.33
C GLU A 207 16.65 5.55 6.46
N GLY A 208 17.74 5.38 5.71
CA GLY A 208 18.05 4.17 4.97
C GLY A 208 18.53 3.05 5.90
N LYS A 209 17.63 2.60 6.74
CA LYS A 209 17.89 1.59 7.76
C LYS A 209 16.71 0.65 7.93
N PHE A 210 17.03 -0.63 7.92
CA PHE A 210 16.10 -1.68 8.29
C PHE A 210 16.74 -2.60 9.32
N MET A 211 16.09 -2.84 10.44
CA MET A 211 16.60 -3.67 11.54
C MET A 211 15.70 -4.86 11.75
N MET A 212 16.30 -5.99 12.09
CA MET A 212 15.60 -7.20 12.48
C MET A 212 16.21 -7.83 13.71
N ILE A 213 15.37 -8.45 14.53
CA ILE A 213 15.76 -9.16 15.76
C ILE A 213 15.14 -10.55 15.70
N PRO A 214 15.92 -11.61 15.39
CA PRO A 214 15.43 -12.97 15.39
C PRO A 214 14.99 -13.40 16.79
N LYS A 215 13.87 -14.09 16.90
CA LYS A 215 13.36 -14.63 18.18
C LYS A 215 13.85 -16.03 18.50
N LYS A 216 14.58 -16.63 17.59
CA LYS A 216 15.24 -17.96 17.72
C LYS A 216 16.54 -17.93 16.94
N ASP A 217 17.47 -18.81 17.33
CA ASP A 217 18.66 -19.07 16.50
C ASP A 217 18.23 -19.54 15.12
N THR A 218 18.75 -18.87 14.09
CA THR A 218 18.29 -19.02 12.72
C THR A 218 19.45 -19.28 11.79
N GLN A 219 19.44 -20.41 11.09
CA GLN A 219 20.51 -20.79 10.18
C GLN A 219 20.61 -19.87 8.94
N GLU A 220 19.46 -19.41 8.44
CA GLU A 220 19.43 -18.57 7.25
C GLU A 220 18.24 -17.59 7.29
N ILE A 221 18.55 -16.31 7.12
CA ILE A 221 17.57 -15.25 6.90
C ILE A 221 17.84 -14.66 5.53
N ARG A 222 16.81 -14.55 4.72
CA ARG A 222 16.90 -13.93 3.39
C ARG A 222 16.05 -12.68 3.37
N VAL A 223 16.68 -11.52 3.19
CA VAL A 223 16.00 -10.23 3.12
C VAL A 223 15.96 -9.78 1.67
N ARG A 224 14.77 -9.57 1.12
CA ARG A 224 14.61 -9.06 -0.24
C ARG A 224 15.26 -7.68 -0.37
N ILE A 225 15.99 -7.46 -1.45
CA ILE A 225 16.58 -6.18 -1.79
C ILE A 225 15.62 -5.43 -2.70
N PRO A 226 15.02 -4.31 -2.25
CA PRO A 226 14.20 -3.45 -3.12
C PRO A 226 15.02 -2.84 -4.24
N ALA A 227 14.36 -2.41 -5.31
CA ALA A 227 15.03 -1.86 -6.49
C ALA A 227 15.80 -0.56 -6.21
N TYR A 228 15.40 0.19 -5.18
CA TYR A 228 16.06 1.45 -4.79
C TYR A 228 17.27 1.26 -3.84
N TRP A 229 17.54 0.02 -3.34
CA TRP A 229 18.74 -0.21 -2.55
C TRP A 229 19.95 -0.40 -3.49
N ASP A 230 20.96 0.44 -3.31
CA ASP A 230 22.23 0.23 -3.96
C ASP A 230 22.96 -0.95 -3.30
N LYS A 231 23.07 -2.06 -4.05
CA LYS A 231 23.68 -3.30 -3.56
C LYS A 231 25.15 -3.15 -3.19
N GLU A 232 25.86 -2.21 -3.81
CA GLU A 232 27.28 -1.97 -3.57
C GLU A 232 27.51 -1.16 -2.29
N GLN A 233 26.55 -0.32 -1.93
CA GLN A 233 26.58 0.51 -0.73
C GLN A 233 25.82 -0.10 0.45
N LEU A 234 25.15 -1.22 0.25
CA LEU A 234 24.44 -1.93 1.29
C LEU A 234 25.41 -2.52 2.31
N ARG A 235 25.23 -2.21 3.58
CA ARG A 235 26.02 -2.73 4.69
C ARG A 235 25.15 -3.50 5.64
N VAL A 236 25.68 -4.60 6.17
CA VAL A 236 25.02 -5.39 7.23
C VAL A 236 25.88 -5.32 8.48
N CYS A 237 25.28 -4.91 9.58
CA CYS A 237 25.92 -4.87 10.90
C CYS A 237 25.09 -5.71 11.88
N ALA A 238 25.70 -6.23 12.93
CA ALA A 238 25.00 -6.96 13.97
C ALA A 238 25.56 -6.64 15.36
N GLU A 239 24.68 -6.62 16.36
CA GLU A 239 25.03 -6.45 17.77
C GLU A 239 24.19 -7.43 18.63
N PRO A 240 24.84 -8.18 19.54
CA PRO A 240 26.28 -8.33 19.72
C PRO A 240 26.91 -9.18 18.61
N GLY A 241 28.21 -9.01 18.39
CA GLY A 241 28.97 -9.82 17.46
C GLY A 241 28.83 -9.46 15.99
N GLU A 242 29.12 -10.42 15.13
CA GLU A 242 29.08 -10.28 13.67
C GLU A 242 28.17 -11.35 13.06
N VAL A 243 27.65 -11.08 11.87
CA VAL A 243 26.91 -12.05 11.06
C VAL A 243 27.57 -12.23 9.70
N GLN A 244 27.47 -13.43 9.17
CA GLN A 244 27.87 -13.68 7.79
C GLN A 244 26.75 -13.24 6.87
N ALA A 245 26.98 -12.20 6.10
CA ALA A 245 26.02 -11.67 5.14
C ALA A 245 26.59 -11.63 3.73
N LYS A 246 25.78 -12.01 2.74
CA LYS A 246 26.14 -12.01 1.33
C LYS A 246 24.96 -11.66 0.46
N THR A 247 25.17 -10.89 -0.58
CA THR A 247 24.14 -10.65 -1.62
C THR A 247 24.08 -11.85 -2.57
N GLU A 248 22.91 -12.46 -2.68
CA GLU A 248 22.62 -13.56 -3.60
C GLU A 248 21.34 -13.22 -4.41
N GLY A 249 21.53 -12.86 -5.69
CA GLY A 249 20.44 -12.39 -6.54
C GLY A 249 19.77 -11.13 -6.00
N ASN A 250 18.48 -11.22 -5.67
CA ASN A 250 17.70 -10.12 -5.11
C ASN A 250 17.53 -10.22 -3.58
N TYR A 251 18.41 -10.95 -2.90
CA TYR A 251 18.35 -11.12 -1.45
C TYR A 251 19.71 -10.85 -0.80
N VAL A 252 19.66 -10.27 0.39
CA VAL A 252 20.74 -10.39 1.37
C VAL A 252 20.53 -11.68 2.13
N VAL A 253 21.46 -12.58 2.06
CA VAL A 253 21.45 -13.85 2.81
C VAL A 253 22.33 -13.72 4.03
N ILE A 254 21.73 -13.85 5.20
CA ILE A 254 22.38 -13.73 6.51
C ILE A 254 22.38 -15.13 7.13
N ARG A 255 23.53 -15.57 7.62
CA ARG A 255 23.71 -16.93 8.14
C ARG A 255 24.04 -16.92 9.61
N ASN A 256 23.53 -17.93 10.31
CA ASN A 256 23.80 -18.20 11.73
C ASN A 256 23.50 -16.99 12.63
N ALA A 257 22.34 -16.38 12.44
CA ALA A 257 21.86 -15.31 13.30
C ALA A 257 21.43 -15.89 14.66
N GLU A 258 21.86 -15.25 15.74
CA GLU A 258 21.50 -15.68 17.11
C GLU A 258 20.19 -15.04 17.56
N LYS A 259 19.51 -15.71 18.47
CA LYS A 259 18.31 -15.17 19.11
C LYS A 259 18.62 -13.84 19.81
N GLY A 260 17.81 -12.82 19.52
CA GLY A 260 17.91 -11.50 20.15
C GLY A 260 19.05 -10.62 19.58
N GLN A 261 19.80 -11.10 18.59
CA GLN A 261 20.82 -10.31 17.91
C GLN A 261 20.17 -9.21 17.06
N GLU A 262 20.58 -7.96 17.23
CA GLU A 262 20.13 -6.86 16.40
C GLU A 262 20.91 -6.84 15.08
N ILE A 263 20.23 -7.12 13.98
CA ILE A 263 20.83 -7.14 12.64
C ILE A 263 20.31 -5.93 11.86
N GLN A 264 21.21 -5.06 11.43
CA GLN A 264 20.89 -3.81 10.75
C GLN A 264 21.38 -3.85 9.31
N LEU A 265 20.48 -3.53 8.40
CA LEU A 265 20.79 -3.27 6.99
C LEU A 265 20.79 -1.76 6.78
N LEU A 266 21.92 -1.21 6.37
CA LEU A 266 22.14 0.21 6.15
C LEU A 266 22.36 0.47 4.66
N TYR A 267 21.63 1.42 4.09
CA TYR A 267 21.66 1.74 2.67
C TYR A 267 21.41 3.23 2.42
N PRO A 268 21.91 3.80 1.33
CA PRO A 268 21.52 5.13 0.94
C PRO A 268 20.01 5.22 0.67
N LEU A 269 19.39 6.25 1.18
CA LEU A 269 17.97 6.52 0.95
C LEU A 269 17.83 7.92 0.37
N GLU A 270 17.92 8.02 -0.94
CA GLU A 270 17.83 9.26 -1.68
C GLU A 270 16.41 9.56 -2.14
N SER A 271 16.11 10.86 -2.28
CA SER A 271 14.88 11.29 -2.93
C SER A 271 15.06 11.32 -4.44
N HIS A 272 14.03 10.88 -5.17
CA HIS A 272 14.01 10.96 -6.63
C HIS A 272 12.62 11.38 -7.12
N ILE A 273 12.54 11.84 -8.35
CA ILE A 273 11.29 12.29 -8.97
C ILE A 273 11.02 11.41 -10.18
N THR A 274 9.79 10.89 -10.28
CA THR A 274 9.28 10.23 -11.48
C THR A 274 8.15 11.03 -12.09
N GLU A 275 7.91 10.84 -13.37
CA GLU A 275 6.70 11.29 -14.06
C GLU A 275 5.79 10.09 -14.27
N GLU A 276 4.58 10.17 -13.74
CA GLU A 276 3.59 9.10 -13.77
C GLU A 276 2.43 9.48 -14.68
N ASN A 277 1.97 8.52 -15.48
CA ASN A 277 0.78 8.67 -16.31
C ASN A 277 -0.47 8.32 -15.48
N VAL A 278 -1.41 9.23 -15.42
CA VAL A 278 -2.71 9.03 -14.78
C VAL A 278 -3.76 8.73 -15.83
N PHE A 279 -4.35 7.55 -15.74
CA PHE A 279 -5.40 7.11 -16.65
C PHE A 279 -6.76 7.15 -15.95
N ARG A 280 -7.82 7.36 -16.75
CA ARG A 280 -9.21 7.21 -16.33
C ARG A 280 -9.98 6.41 -17.36
N LEU A 281 -11.09 5.84 -16.93
CA LEU A 281 -12.00 5.13 -17.81
C LEU A 281 -12.92 6.13 -18.51
N VAL A 282 -12.86 6.12 -19.85
CA VAL A 282 -13.84 6.76 -20.72
C VAL A 282 -14.47 5.63 -21.53
N ASP A 283 -15.76 5.44 -21.40
CA ASP A 283 -16.49 4.32 -22.04
C ASP A 283 -15.81 2.95 -21.81
N GLN A 284 -15.39 2.70 -20.58
CA GLN A 284 -14.67 1.48 -20.16
C GLN A 284 -13.26 1.31 -20.77
N VAL A 285 -12.73 2.31 -21.47
CA VAL A 285 -11.39 2.29 -22.03
C VAL A 285 -10.46 3.17 -21.20
N PRO A 286 -9.28 2.68 -20.78
CA PRO A 286 -8.29 3.51 -20.11
C PRO A 286 -7.75 4.60 -21.05
N CYS A 287 -8.00 5.86 -20.73
CA CYS A 287 -7.54 7.02 -21.43
C CYS A 287 -6.58 7.83 -20.58
N LEU A 288 -5.43 8.23 -21.15
CA LEU A 288 -4.50 9.13 -20.48
C LEU A 288 -5.17 10.48 -20.22
N GLN A 289 -5.22 10.92 -18.98
CA GLN A 289 -5.81 12.20 -18.58
C GLN A 289 -4.74 13.28 -18.43
N PHE A 290 -3.72 12.96 -17.64
CA PHE A 290 -2.62 13.88 -17.37
C PHE A 290 -1.40 13.11 -16.87
N LYS A 291 -0.30 13.83 -16.71
CA LYS A 291 0.90 13.34 -16.07
C LYS A 291 1.10 14.05 -14.73
N VAL A 292 1.68 13.34 -13.78
CA VAL A 292 1.98 13.88 -12.46
C VAL A 292 3.43 13.59 -12.10
N ARG A 293 4.16 14.57 -11.59
CA ARG A 293 5.48 14.34 -11.01
C ARG A 293 5.34 13.93 -9.55
N VAL A 294 6.00 12.83 -9.21
CA VAL A 294 5.94 12.20 -7.90
C VAL A 294 7.32 12.26 -7.27
N GLU A 295 7.42 12.83 -6.09
CA GLU A 295 8.62 12.79 -5.28
C GLU A 295 8.57 11.55 -4.38
N TRP A 296 9.57 10.70 -4.53
CA TRP A 296 9.75 9.47 -3.77
C TRP A 296 10.92 9.55 -2.83
N ARG A 297 10.84 8.76 -1.77
CA ARG A 297 11.98 8.39 -0.94
C ARG A 297 11.92 6.89 -0.66
N GLY A 298 12.81 6.13 -1.30
CA GLY A 298 12.61 4.69 -1.43
C GLY A 298 11.30 4.38 -2.17
N ASN A 299 10.47 3.52 -1.60
CA ASN A 299 9.13 3.20 -2.11
C ASN A 299 8.02 4.10 -1.54
N THR A 300 8.37 5.09 -0.77
CA THR A 300 7.39 6.00 -0.15
C THR A 300 7.24 7.27 -0.99
N VAL A 301 6.01 7.57 -1.42
CA VAL A 301 5.67 8.87 -2.01
C VAL A 301 5.70 9.92 -0.91
N MET A 302 6.51 10.96 -1.10
CA MET A 302 6.60 12.07 -0.17
C MET A 302 5.61 13.18 -0.52
N ARG A 303 5.42 13.44 -1.82
CA ARG A 303 4.44 14.40 -2.34
C ARG A 303 4.24 14.24 -3.84
N LEU A 304 3.16 14.79 -4.33
CA LEU A 304 2.87 14.98 -5.74
C LEU A 304 3.13 16.46 -6.08
N LEU A 305 3.86 16.74 -7.16
CA LEU A 305 4.45 18.06 -7.39
C LEU A 305 3.65 18.96 -8.34
N ASP A 306 2.94 18.39 -9.31
CA ASP A 306 2.41 19.15 -10.46
C ASP A 306 0.92 19.37 -10.44
N HIS A 307 0.26 19.11 -9.32
CA HIS A 307 -1.16 19.25 -9.43
C HIS A 307 -1.62 20.66 -9.19
N CYS A 308 -2.24 21.10 -10.27
CA CYS A 308 -2.95 22.32 -10.50
C CYS A 308 -3.89 22.66 -9.39
N SER A 309 -3.59 22.73 -8.24
CA SER A 309 -4.47 23.37 -7.37
C SER A 309 -3.73 24.06 -6.29
N ASP A 310 -4.23 25.18 -6.04
CA ASP A 310 -4.15 25.94 -4.83
C ASP A 310 -4.52 25.12 -3.58
N ASN A 311 -4.67 23.78 -3.73
CA ASN A 311 -4.95 22.87 -2.65
C ASN A 311 -3.88 21.77 -2.51
N PRO A 312 -2.70 22.09 -1.98
CA PRO A 312 -1.64 21.11 -1.72
C PRO A 312 -2.01 20.13 -0.59
N LYS A 313 -3.29 19.99 -0.31
CA LYS A 313 -3.75 19.71 1.01
C LYS A 313 -3.73 18.32 1.47
N MET A 314 -3.66 17.31 0.62
CA MET A 314 -4.33 16.21 1.23
C MET A 314 -3.61 14.90 1.20
N ILE A 315 -2.98 14.58 0.12
CA ILE A 315 -2.31 13.30 -0.02
C ILE A 315 -0.88 13.48 0.45
N TYR A 316 -0.44 12.55 1.29
CA TYR A 316 0.95 12.48 1.76
C TYR A 316 1.43 13.65 2.65
N LYS A 317 0.54 14.53 3.09
CA LYS A 317 0.90 15.69 3.92
C LYS A 317 1.59 15.35 5.24
N HIS A 318 1.32 14.16 5.77
CA HIS A 318 1.88 13.67 7.03
C HIS A 318 3.24 12.99 6.87
N ARG A 319 3.80 12.96 5.66
CA ARG A 319 5.06 12.30 5.37
C ARG A 319 6.29 13.23 5.42
N SER A 320 6.10 14.52 5.71
CA SER A 320 7.22 15.42 5.96
C SER A 320 7.89 15.10 7.29
N LYS A 321 9.20 15.33 7.38
CA LYS A 321 9.96 15.11 8.61
C LYS A 321 9.39 15.85 9.82
N ASP A 322 8.82 17.03 9.57
CA ASP A 322 8.27 17.90 10.62
C ASP A 322 6.92 17.41 11.15
N ALA A 323 6.24 16.58 10.38
CA ALA A 323 4.92 16.08 10.74
C ALA A 323 4.97 14.81 11.61
N ILE A 324 6.12 14.14 11.71
CA ILE A 324 6.21 12.80 12.29
C ILE A 324 7.22 12.76 13.44
N TYR A 325 6.69 12.66 14.63
CA TYR A 325 7.27 12.06 15.85
C TYR A 325 8.75 12.31 16.15
N GLY A 326 9.33 13.43 15.71
CA GLY A 326 10.71 13.77 16.07
C GLY A 326 11.75 12.69 15.69
N GLY A 327 11.55 12.01 14.58
CA GLY A 327 12.52 11.03 14.07
C GLY A 327 12.57 9.69 14.80
N LYS A 328 11.61 9.41 15.66
CA LYS A 328 11.50 8.06 16.28
C LYS A 328 10.71 7.12 15.37
N PRO A 329 11.20 5.88 15.17
CA PRO A 329 10.45 4.89 14.42
C PRO A 329 9.13 4.61 15.13
N MET A 330 8.04 4.64 14.37
CA MET A 330 6.76 4.22 14.89
C MET A 330 6.75 2.70 14.94
N LYS A 331 6.78 2.13 16.15
CA LYS A 331 6.62 0.70 16.34
C LYS A 331 5.14 0.37 16.17
N ILE A 332 4.78 -0.12 15.00
CA ILE A 332 3.47 -0.74 14.81
C ILE A 332 3.59 -2.12 15.43
N SER A 333 3.09 -2.29 16.64
CA SER A 333 2.98 -3.62 17.22
C SER A 333 2.02 -4.41 16.35
N GLY A 334 2.52 -5.44 15.68
CA GLY A 334 1.78 -6.23 14.70
C GLY A 334 0.79 -7.23 15.31
N ARG A 335 0.21 -6.92 16.45
CA ARG A 335 -0.99 -7.61 16.90
C ARG A 335 -2.18 -6.87 16.32
N ILE A 336 -2.59 -7.28 15.13
CA ILE A 336 -3.95 -7.07 14.69
C ILE A 336 -4.79 -7.92 15.66
N HIS A 337 -5.32 -7.30 16.67
CA HIS A 337 -6.35 -7.92 17.49
C HIS A 337 -7.65 -7.79 16.70
N TRP A 338 -8.09 -8.90 16.16
CA TRP A 338 -9.42 -9.05 15.57
C TRP A 338 -10.46 -8.96 16.70
#